data_3bdffe4f51982532700ab9d44cda9733
#
_entry.id   3bdffe4f51982532700ab9d44cda9733
#
_cell.length_a   1.000
_cell.length_b   1.000
_cell.length_c   1.000
_cell.angle_alpha   90.00
_cell.angle_beta   90.00
_cell.angle_gamma   90.00
#
_symmetry.space_group_name_H-M   'P 1'
#
loop_
_entity.id
_entity.type
_entity.pdbx_description
1 polymer ?
#
loop_
_entity_poly.entity_id
_entity_poly.type
_entity_poly.pdbx_seq_one_letter_code
_entity_poly.pdbx_strand_id
1 'polypeptide(L)'
;MKSELHYFSPTKGGEKIAKAIARGLEGDDKSDITPAVFVTPVYSGHMPGAAKERFKNIKAKGNQPAILVAVYGNRAFEQALTDLETFIKERGYTPVAAAAFVCEHSYSTPETPIAAGRPDISDLQEAEQLGYAVKTKLLMGDLSPINATQLKDDPIPEEQAKSFMAAVAAARTKAVNLGKKPVPQYHGRKCTRCEACVAACPMGAIGEDHTLDSSRCIVCCACVKVCPTGARTFHSPLAKALAENFPQRKANRCIF
;
A
#
# COMPACT_ATOMS: atom_id res chain seq x y z
N MET A 1 10.94 19.71 -11.94
CA MET A 1 9.46 19.72 -11.79
C MET A 1 9.12 19.43 -10.33
N LYS A 2 8.19 20.16 -9.70
CA LYS A 2 7.70 19.88 -8.35
C LYS A 2 6.56 18.86 -8.45
N SER A 3 6.33 18.07 -7.39
CA SER A 3 5.21 17.12 -7.33
C SER A 3 4.47 17.20 -6.00
N GLU A 4 3.17 16.86 -6.00
CA GLU A 4 2.36 16.70 -4.79
C GLU A 4 2.31 15.22 -4.42
N LEU A 5 2.63 14.86 -3.16
CA LEU A 5 2.64 13.47 -2.69
C LEU A 5 1.46 13.20 -1.76
N HIS A 6 0.62 12.27 -2.15
CA HIS A 6 -0.54 11.81 -1.40
C HIS A 6 -0.44 10.30 -1.20
N TYR A 7 -0.19 9.86 0.03
CA TYR A 7 -0.07 8.43 0.31
C TYR A 7 -0.77 8.03 1.60
N PHE A 8 -1.32 6.82 1.58
CA PHE A 8 -1.73 6.10 2.76
C PHE A 8 -0.80 4.90 2.93
N SER A 9 0.12 4.95 3.89
CA SER A 9 1.22 3.98 4.02
C SER A 9 1.52 3.63 5.48
N PRO A 10 0.65 2.85 6.14
CA PRO A 10 0.81 2.50 7.56
C PRO A 10 2.15 1.85 7.91
N THR A 11 2.70 1.02 7.02
CA THR A 11 3.98 0.31 7.19
C THR A 11 5.14 0.96 6.43
N LYS A 12 4.96 2.18 5.93
CA LYS A 12 5.95 3.03 5.24
C LYS A 12 6.47 2.52 3.88
N GLY A 13 6.09 1.35 3.39
CA GLY A 13 6.50 0.87 2.07
C GLY A 13 6.05 1.81 0.94
N GLY A 14 4.76 2.15 0.91
CA GLY A 14 4.22 3.09 -0.08
C GLY A 14 4.78 4.51 0.04
N GLU A 15 5.12 4.99 1.25
CA GLU A 15 5.81 6.27 1.44
C GLU A 15 7.19 6.27 0.77
N LYS A 16 7.97 5.18 0.90
CA LYS A 16 9.27 5.05 0.24
C LYS A 16 9.13 5.11 -1.29
N ILE A 17 8.16 4.39 -1.84
CA ILE A 17 7.86 4.41 -3.29
C ILE A 17 7.43 5.83 -3.74
N ALA A 18 6.52 6.49 -3.03
CA ALA A 18 6.11 7.86 -3.36
C ALA A 18 7.29 8.83 -3.43
N LYS A 19 8.19 8.76 -2.44
CA LYS A 19 9.40 9.60 -2.38
C LYS A 19 10.39 9.27 -3.50
N ALA A 20 10.50 8.01 -3.90
CA ALA A 20 11.36 7.61 -5.01
C ALA A 20 10.83 8.14 -6.35
N ILE A 21 9.53 8.03 -6.61
CA ILE A 21 8.90 8.63 -7.79
C ILE A 21 9.11 10.15 -7.82
N ALA A 22 8.95 10.82 -6.66
CA ALA A 22 9.17 12.26 -6.56
C ALA A 22 10.60 12.66 -6.96
N ARG A 23 11.63 11.93 -6.52
CA ARG A 23 13.02 12.17 -6.93
C ARG A 23 13.20 12.10 -8.45
N GLY A 24 12.56 11.12 -9.11
CA GLY A 24 12.58 11.02 -10.57
C GLY A 24 11.87 12.18 -11.28
N LEU A 25 10.84 12.75 -10.64
CA LEU A 25 10.13 13.94 -11.15
C LEU A 25 10.92 15.23 -10.93
N GLU A 26 11.83 15.31 -9.95
CA GLU A 26 12.62 16.49 -9.64
C GLU A 26 13.50 16.92 -10.81
N GLY A 27 13.80 18.24 -10.90
CA GLY A 27 14.70 18.84 -11.87
C GLY A 27 14.46 20.33 -12.00
N ASP A 28 15.46 21.03 -12.56
CA ASP A 28 15.49 22.49 -12.74
C ASP A 28 14.72 22.95 -14.01
N ASP A 29 13.84 22.11 -14.52
CA ASP A 29 12.96 22.49 -15.62
C ASP A 29 12.01 23.63 -15.18
N LYS A 30 11.74 24.55 -16.11
CA LYS A 30 10.86 25.70 -15.88
C LYS A 30 9.37 25.34 -16.12
N SER A 31 9.00 24.09 -15.91
CA SER A 31 7.63 23.64 -16.11
C SER A 31 6.72 24.07 -14.97
N ASP A 32 5.58 24.67 -15.29
CA ASP A 32 4.50 24.98 -14.34
C ASP A 32 3.63 23.76 -14.01
N ILE A 33 3.90 22.60 -14.62
CA ILE A 33 3.17 21.37 -14.37
C ILE A 33 3.59 20.80 -13.01
N THR A 34 2.63 20.57 -12.14
CA THR A 34 2.82 19.94 -10.82
C THR A 34 2.02 18.64 -10.77
N PRO A 35 2.61 17.48 -11.15
CA PRO A 35 1.89 16.21 -11.07
C PRO A 35 1.64 15.79 -9.62
N ALA A 36 0.53 15.11 -9.38
CA ALA A 36 0.21 14.50 -8.12
C ALA A 36 0.55 13.00 -8.14
N VAL A 37 1.17 12.48 -7.08
CA VAL A 37 1.46 11.06 -6.90
C VAL A 37 0.54 10.50 -5.83
N PHE A 38 -0.37 9.58 -6.20
CA PHE A 38 -1.28 8.93 -5.28
C PHE A 38 -0.84 7.49 -5.02
N VAL A 39 -0.54 7.15 -3.75
CA VAL A 39 -0.11 5.81 -3.37
C VAL A 39 -1.09 5.20 -2.36
N THR A 40 -1.67 4.05 -2.72
CA THR A 40 -2.56 3.27 -1.87
C THR A 40 -2.02 1.87 -1.61
N PRO A 41 -2.16 1.31 -0.40
CA PRO A 41 -1.97 -0.12 -0.20
C PRO A 41 -3.16 -0.91 -0.76
N VAL A 42 -2.95 -2.20 -0.96
CA VAL A 42 -3.98 -3.13 -1.39
C VAL A 42 -4.49 -3.95 -0.20
N TYR A 43 -5.76 -3.80 0.14
CA TYR A 43 -6.42 -4.58 1.19
C TYR A 43 -7.55 -5.40 0.56
N SER A 44 -7.43 -6.73 0.63
CA SER A 44 -8.38 -7.66 0.00
C SER A 44 -8.64 -7.37 -1.49
N GLY A 45 -7.60 -6.97 -2.21
CA GLY A 45 -7.68 -6.67 -3.64
C GLY A 45 -8.16 -5.27 -4.01
N HIS A 46 -8.46 -4.42 -3.03
CA HIS A 46 -9.06 -3.10 -3.23
C HIS A 46 -8.25 -1.96 -2.58
N MET A 47 -8.51 -0.73 -3.03
CA MET A 47 -8.13 0.49 -2.32
C MET A 47 -8.89 0.54 -0.99
N PRO A 48 -8.23 0.59 0.19
CA PRO A 48 -8.93 0.57 1.46
C PRO A 48 -9.70 1.86 1.73
N GLY A 49 -10.84 1.74 2.45
CA GLY A 49 -11.66 2.88 2.85
C GLY A 49 -10.88 3.96 3.62
N ALA A 50 -9.88 3.55 4.42
CA ALA A 50 -9.00 4.47 5.14
C ALA A 50 -8.13 5.33 4.19
N ALA A 51 -7.73 4.82 3.02
CA ALA A 51 -7.05 5.61 2.00
C ALA A 51 -8.03 6.58 1.32
N LYS A 52 -9.25 6.14 1.01
CA LYS A 52 -10.30 7.01 0.47
C LYS A 52 -10.60 8.16 1.43
N GLU A 53 -10.74 7.87 2.72
CA GLU A 53 -10.96 8.88 3.74
C GLU A 53 -9.79 9.87 3.84
N ARG A 54 -8.55 9.39 3.76
CA ARG A 54 -7.34 10.22 3.75
C ARG A 54 -7.30 11.20 2.59
N PHE A 55 -7.78 10.78 1.40
CA PHE A 55 -7.72 11.57 0.17
C PHE A 55 -9.02 12.33 -0.14
N LYS A 56 -10.07 12.20 0.67
CA LYS A 56 -11.42 12.69 0.33
C LYS A 56 -11.50 14.19 0.00
N ASN A 57 -10.67 15.01 0.65
CA ASN A 57 -10.67 16.46 0.50
C ASN A 57 -9.65 16.97 -0.53
N ILE A 58 -8.87 16.07 -1.14
CA ILE A 58 -7.87 16.43 -2.15
C ILE A 58 -8.59 16.57 -3.50
N LYS A 59 -8.39 17.71 -4.16
CA LYS A 59 -8.97 18.03 -5.47
C LYS A 59 -7.90 18.59 -6.39
N ALA A 60 -8.01 18.29 -7.67
CA ALA A 60 -7.13 18.82 -8.70
C ALA A 60 -7.28 20.34 -8.86
N LYS A 61 -6.19 20.97 -9.26
CA LYS A 61 -6.14 22.37 -9.68
C LYS A 61 -6.07 22.39 -11.22
N GLY A 62 -7.23 22.55 -11.87
CA GLY A 62 -7.32 22.41 -13.33
C GLY A 62 -7.11 20.95 -13.79
N ASN A 63 -6.55 20.76 -15.00
CA ASN A 63 -6.22 19.42 -15.54
C ASN A 63 -4.91 18.90 -14.98
N GLN A 64 -4.84 18.69 -13.66
CA GLN A 64 -3.63 18.24 -12.99
C GLN A 64 -3.34 16.77 -13.30
N PRO A 65 -2.14 16.43 -13.85
CA PRO A 65 -1.79 15.05 -14.10
C PRO A 65 -1.54 14.29 -12.80
N ALA A 66 -1.89 13.00 -12.79
CA ALA A 66 -1.70 12.13 -11.64
C ALA A 66 -1.01 10.81 -11.99
N ILE A 67 -0.11 10.37 -11.12
CA ILE A 67 0.51 9.05 -11.12
C ILE A 67 -0.19 8.21 -10.07
N LEU A 68 -0.75 7.07 -10.48
CA LEU A 68 -1.49 6.16 -9.61
C LEU A 68 -0.60 4.99 -9.21
N VAL A 69 -0.51 4.71 -7.92
CA VAL A 69 0.35 3.63 -7.43
C VAL A 69 -0.39 2.76 -6.43
N ALA A 70 -0.42 1.45 -6.70
CA ALA A 70 -0.79 0.44 -5.73
C ALA A 70 0.47 -0.21 -5.13
N VAL A 71 0.52 -0.38 -3.81
CA VAL A 71 1.57 -1.16 -3.14
C VAL A 71 0.95 -2.40 -2.50
N TYR A 72 1.51 -3.58 -2.79
CA TYR A 72 0.90 -4.85 -2.40
C TYR A 72 1.92 -5.88 -1.90
N GLY A 73 1.44 -6.82 -1.09
CA GLY A 73 2.26 -7.84 -0.44
C GLY A 73 2.41 -9.12 -1.27
N ASN A 74 2.96 -9.02 -2.49
CA ASN A 74 3.37 -10.13 -3.37
C ASN A 74 2.26 -11.01 -3.99
N ARG A 75 1.01 -11.00 -3.49
CA ARG A 75 -0.04 -11.84 -4.08
C ARG A 75 -0.61 -11.25 -5.37
N ALA A 76 -1.36 -10.16 -5.26
CA ALA A 76 -2.02 -9.47 -6.38
C ALA A 76 -2.45 -8.07 -5.93
N PHE A 77 -2.59 -7.15 -6.88
CA PHE A 77 -3.15 -5.81 -6.64
C PHE A 77 -4.62 -5.68 -7.09
N GLU A 78 -5.11 -6.64 -7.87
CA GLU A 78 -6.51 -6.81 -8.30
C GLU A 78 -7.19 -5.50 -8.74
N GLN A 79 -8.21 -5.03 -8.00
CA GLN A 79 -8.98 -3.83 -8.35
C GLN A 79 -8.42 -2.52 -7.78
N ALA A 80 -7.35 -2.57 -6.98
CA ALA A 80 -6.89 -1.40 -6.23
C ALA A 80 -6.52 -0.20 -7.10
N LEU A 81 -5.90 -0.44 -8.28
CA LEU A 81 -5.58 0.64 -9.23
C LEU A 81 -6.83 1.18 -9.92
N THR A 82 -7.78 0.33 -10.28
CA THR A 82 -9.06 0.74 -10.88
C THR A 82 -9.91 1.55 -9.89
N ASP A 83 -9.94 1.11 -8.62
CA ASP A 83 -10.58 1.85 -7.54
C ASP A 83 -9.95 3.24 -7.37
N LEU A 84 -8.61 3.30 -7.37
CA LEU A 84 -7.86 4.55 -7.24
C LEU A 84 -8.09 5.46 -8.46
N GLU A 85 -8.06 4.92 -9.68
CA GLU A 85 -8.33 5.68 -10.90
C GLU A 85 -9.70 6.34 -10.85
N THR A 86 -10.74 5.56 -10.56
CA THR A 86 -12.11 6.08 -10.43
C THR A 86 -12.18 7.18 -9.38
N PHE A 87 -11.62 6.93 -8.19
CA PHE A 87 -11.63 7.86 -7.08
C PHE A 87 -10.93 9.18 -7.40
N ILE A 88 -9.82 9.16 -8.15
CA ILE A 88 -9.02 10.34 -8.49
C ILE A 88 -9.65 11.12 -9.65
N LYS A 89 -10.22 10.45 -10.66
CA LYS A 89 -10.97 11.10 -11.76
C LYS A 89 -12.16 11.91 -11.23
N GLU A 90 -12.91 11.40 -10.25
CA GLU A 90 -13.99 12.13 -9.57
C GLU A 90 -13.51 13.42 -8.89
N ARG A 91 -12.21 13.57 -8.66
CA ARG A 91 -11.57 14.72 -8.03
C ARG A 91 -10.88 15.65 -9.02
N GLY A 92 -11.11 15.41 -10.33
CA GLY A 92 -10.64 16.26 -11.43
C GLY A 92 -9.21 16.01 -11.89
N TYR A 93 -8.55 14.95 -11.40
CA TYR A 93 -7.20 14.59 -11.87
C TYR A 93 -7.25 13.79 -13.17
N THR A 94 -6.20 13.96 -13.98
CA THR A 94 -5.97 13.17 -15.20
C THR A 94 -4.89 12.12 -14.94
N PRO A 95 -5.22 10.83 -14.82
CA PRO A 95 -4.23 9.77 -14.66
C PRO A 95 -3.36 9.65 -15.91
N VAL A 96 -2.05 9.91 -15.80
CA VAL A 96 -1.08 9.85 -16.92
C VAL A 96 -0.10 8.69 -16.79
N ALA A 97 -0.08 8.04 -15.62
CA ALA A 97 0.68 6.82 -15.37
C ALA A 97 0.04 5.99 -14.26
N ALA A 98 0.23 4.68 -14.29
CA ALA A 98 -0.13 3.79 -13.20
C ALA A 98 0.98 2.76 -12.95
N ALA A 99 1.17 2.37 -11.68
CA ALA A 99 2.14 1.37 -11.30
C ALA A 99 1.67 0.50 -10.13
N ALA A 100 2.16 -0.74 -10.09
CA ALA A 100 2.00 -1.66 -8.98
C ALA A 100 3.39 -2.08 -8.46
N PHE A 101 3.70 -1.73 -7.22
CA PHE A 101 4.96 -2.05 -6.56
C PHE A 101 4.76 -3.09 -5.46
N VAL A 102 5.63 -4.09 -5.43
CA VAL A 102 5.65 -5.05 -4.34
C VAL A 102 6.31 -4.41 -3.10
N CYS A 103 5.66 -4.56 -1.96
CA CYS A 103 6.20 -4.16 -0.66
C CYS A 103 6.08 -5.33 0.33
N GLU A 104 6.92 -5.34 1.35
CA GLU A 104 6.79 -6.32 2.43
C GLU A 104 5.36 -6.30 3.00
N HIS A 105 4.74 -7.47 3.04
CA HIS A 105 3.39 -7.61 3.56
C HIS A 105 3.34 -7.27 5.05
N SER A 106 2.29 -6.61 5.49
CA SER A 106 2.14 -6.20 6.90
C SER A 106 2.14 -7.40 7.89
N TYR A 107 1.79 -8.60 7.42
CA TYR A 107 1.81 -9.85 8.20
C TYR A 107 3.14 -10.60 8.13
N SER A 108 4.11 -10.12 7.35
CA SER A 108 5.45 -10.73 7.28
C SER A 108 6.14 -10.70 8.64
N THR A 109 6.72 -11.84 9.02
CA THR A 109 7.58 -11.99 10.20
C THR A 109 8.87 -12.71 9.79
N PRO A 110 9.91 -12.75 10.63
CA PRO A 110 11.10 -13.54 10.34
C PRO A 110 10.80 -15.04 10.09
N GLU A 111 9.81 -15.59 10.79
CA GLU A 111 9.40 -17.01 10.67
C GLU A 111 8.48 -17.25 9.47
N THR A 112 7.82 -16.21 9.00
CA THR A 112 6.88 -16.28 7.86
C THR A 112 7.10 -15.06 6.96
N PRO A 113 8.21 -15.05 6.20
CA PRO A 113 8.55 -13.91 5.34
C PRO A 113 7.61 -13.82 4.12
N ILE A 114 7.06 -12.63 3.87
CA ILE A 114 6.19 -12.34 2.73
C ILE A 114 6.71 -11.07 2.06
N ALA A 115 7.41 -11.21 0.94
CA ALA A 115 8.12 -10.13 0.26
C ALA A 115 9.03 -9.34 1.23
N ALA A 116 9.69 -10.03 2.16
CA ALA A 116 10.50 -9.40 3.19
C ALA A 116 11.59 -8.50 2.60
N GLY A 117 11.81 -7.34 3.24
CA GLY A 117 12.81 -6.36 2.82
C GLY A 117 12.39 -5.47 1.64
N ARG A 118 11.21 -5.69 1.02
CA ARG A 118 10.73 -4.83 -0.06
C ARG A 118 9.91 -3.62 0.47
N PRO A 119 9.99 -2.44 -0.20
CA PRO A 119 10.80 -2.17 -1.37
C PRO A 119 12.29 -2.11 -1.04
N ASP A 120 13.11 -2.80 -1.83
CA ASP A 120 14.56 -2.75 -1.77
C ASP A 120 15.15 -1.67 -2.70
N ILE A 121 16.48 -1.64 -2.84
CA ILE A 121 17.16 -0.63 -3.66
C ILE A 121 16.70 -0.70 -5.12
N SER A 122 16.54 -1.91 -5.69
CA SER A 122 16.07 -2.08 -7.07
C SER A 122 14.65 -1.55 -7.25
N ASP A 123 13.75 -1.85 -6.32
CA ASP A 123 12.38 -1.35 -6.36
C ASP A 123 12.32 0.18 -6.31
N LEU A 124 13.17 0.80 -5.49
CA LEU A 124 13.24 2.25 -5.37
C LEU A 124 13.85 2.91 -6.62
N GLN A 125 14.82 2.26 -7.27
CA GLN A 125 15.37 2.70 -8.56
C GLN A 125 14.32 2.63 -9.67
N GLU A 126 13.54 1.54 -9.74
CA GLU A 126 12.43 1.41 -10.69
C GLU A 126 11.36 2.50 -10.46
N ALA A 127 11.06 2.81 -9.20
CA ALA A 127 10.12 3.88 -8.85
C ALA A 127 10.65 5.26 -9.28
N GLU A 128 11.94 5.52 -9.12
CA GLU A 128 12.60 6.75 -9.56
C GLU A 128 12.62 6.86 -11.09
N GLN A 129 12.91 5.75 -11.78
CA GLN A 129 12.84 5.68 -13.25
C GLN A 129 11.43 5.97 -13.79
N LEU A 130 10.37 5.47 -13.11
CA LEU A 130 8.99 5.82 -13.44
C LEU A 130 8.77 7.32 -13.33
N GLY A 131 9.24 7.96 -12.25
CA GLY A 131 9.16 9.41 -12.08
C GLY A 131 9.84 10.17 -13.22
N TYR A 132 11.05 9.74 -13.60
CA TYR A 132 11.79 10.33 -14.70
C TYR A 132 11.07 10.17 -16.05
N ALA A 133 10.54 8.97 -16.34
CA ALA A 133 9.80 8.71 -17.58
C ALA A 133 8.53 9.56 -17.67
N VAL A 134 7.77 9.67 -16.57
CA VAL A 134 6.58 10.53 -16.53
C VAL A 134 6.95 12.01 -16.68
N LYS A 135 8.04 12.48 -16.03
CA LYS A 135 8.53 13.83 -16.24
C LYS A 135 8.82 14.11 -17.72
N THR A 136 9.52 13.20 -18.38
CA THR A 136 9.83 13.33 -19.81
C THR A 136 8.56 13.42 -20.65
N LYS A 137 7.58 12.53 -20.42
CA LYS A 137 6.27 12.56 -21.08
C LYS A 137 5.59 13.92 -20.92
N LEU A 138 5.53 14.44 -19.68
CA LEU A 138 4.89 15.74 -19.39
C LEU A 138 5.61 16.93 -20.03
N LEU A 139 6.96 16.93 -20.04
CA LEU A 139 7.75 17.97 -20.68
C LEU A 139 7.60 17.99 -22.21
N MET A 140 7.27 16.85 -22.82
CA MET A 140 6.93 16.75 -24.24
C MET A 140 5.49 17.20 -24.53
N GLY A 141 4.74 17.65 -23.54
CA GLY A 141 3.33 18.07 -23.67
C GLY A 141 2.35 16.92 -23.76
N ASP A 142 2.78 15.68 -23.52
CA ASP A 142 1.88 14.52 -23.55
C ASP A 142 1.17 14.36 -22.21
N LEU A 143 -0.09 14.74 -22.18
CA LEU A 143 -1.04 14.60 -21.08
C LEU A 143 -2.06 13.48 -21.34
N SER A 144 -1.82 12.61 -22.31
CA SER A 144 -2.76 11.54 -22.65
C SER A 144 -3.06 10.66 -21.44
N PRO A 145 -4.35 10.44 -21.12
CA PRO A 145 -4.74 9.65 -19.99
C PRO A 145 -4.47 8.16 -20.24
N ILE A 146 -4.05 7.47 -19.19
CA ILE A 146 -3.96 6.00 -19.18
C ILE A 146 -5.30 5.40 -18.72
N ASN A 147 -5.43 4.08 -18.91
CA ASN A 147 -6.47 3.27 -18.31
C ASN A 147 -5.82 2.21 -17.40
N ALA A 148 -6.02 2.34 -16.09
CA ALA A 148 -5.38 1.45 -15.12
C ALA A 148 -5.79 -0.03 -15.29
N THR A 149 -6.92 -0.32 -15.95
CA THR A 149 -7.32 -1.70 -16.25
C THR A 149 -6.39 -2.42 -17.22
N GLN A 150 -5.52 -1.69 -17.93
CA GLN A 150 -4.49 -2.27 -18.81
C GLN A 150 -3.34 -2.90 -18.01
N LEU A 151 -3.10 -2.44 -16.78
CA LEU A 151 -2.11 -3.03 -15.90
C LEU A 151 -2.72 -4.25 -15.20
N LYS A 152 -2.26 -5.44 -15.60
CA LYS A 152 -2.80 -6.71 -15.11
C LYS A 152 -1.85 -7.35 -14.10
N ASP A 153 -2.41 -8.08 -13.13
CA ASP A 153 -1.65 -9.01 -12.30
C ASP A 153 -1.07 -10.17 -13.12
N ASP A 154 -0.02 -10.80 -12.58
CA ASP A 154 0.39 -12.09 -13.07
C ASP A 154 -0.72 -13.12 -12.82
N PRO A 155 -0.95 -14.04 -13.76
CA PRO A 155 -1.90 -15.12 -13.55
C PRO A 155 -1.45 -15.95 -12.34
N ILE A 156 -2.40 -16.26 -11.46
CA ILE A 156 -2.19 -17.12 -10.30
C ILE A 156 -2.54 -18.55 -10.73
N PRO A 157 -1.63 -19.53 -10.61
CA PRO A 157 -1.94 -20.92 -10.88
C PRO A 157 -3.16 -21.40 -10.07
N GLU A 158 -4.01 -22.20 -10.69
CA GLU A 158 -5.30 -22.63 -10.11
C GLU A 158 -5.14 -23.30 -8.74
N GLU A 159 -4.15 -24.17 -8.59
CA GLU A 159 -3.82 -24.85 -7.34
C GLU A 159 -3.48 -23.85 -6.21
N GLN A 160 -2.66 -22.83 -6.51
CA GLN A 160 -2.30 -21.79 -5.54
C GLN A 160 -3.53 -20.95 -5.16
N ALA A 161 -4.37 -20.62 -6.15
CA ALA A 161 -5.60 -19.89 -5.91
C ALA A 161 -6.56 -20.70 -5.00
N LYS A 162 -6.78 -21.98 -5.29
CA LYS A 162 -7.61 -22.88 -4.49
C LYS A 162 -7.08 -23.02 -3.06
N SER A 163 -5.78 -23.29 -2.89
CA SER A 163 -5.13 -23.42 -1.59
C SER A 163 -5.28 -22.14 -0.75
N PHE A 164 -4.99 -20.98 -1.34
CA PHE A 164 -5.16 -19.70 -0.66
C PHE A 164 -6.62 -19.41 -0.29
N MET A 165 -7.57 -19.67 -1.20
CA MET A 165 -9.00 -19.44 -0.93
C MET A 165 -9.53 -20.37 0.16
N ALA A 166 -9.06 -21.61 0.25
CA ALA A 166 -9.38 -22.51 1.35
C ALA A 166 -8.91 -21.95 2.71
N ALA A 167 -7.67 -21.40 2.75
CA ALA A 167 -7.16 -20.74 3.95
C ALA A 167 -7.99 -19.51 4.34
N VAL A 168 -8.41 -18.71 3.36
CA VAL A 168 -9.30 -17.54 3.58
C VAL A 168 -10.65 -18.00 4.15
N ALA A 169 -11.26 -19.04 3.61
CA ALA A 169 -12.53 -19.59 4.10
C ALA A 169 -12.39 -20.09 5.55
N ALA A 170 -11.33 -20.85 5.85
CA ALA A 170 -11.06 -21.33 7.21
C ALA A 170 -10.86 -20.16 8.21
N ALA A 171 -10.12 -19.13 7.82
CA ALA A 171 -9.90 -17.95 8.65
C ALA A 171 -11.21 -17.18 8.93
N ARG A 172 -12.08 -17.05 7.94
CA ARG A 172 -13.42 -16.43 8.08
C ARG A 172 -14.30 -17.22 9.02
N THR A 173 -14.41 -18.55 8.84
CA THR A 173 -15.18 -19.44 9.73
C THR A 173 -14.69 -19.32 11.18
N LYS A 174 -13.37 -19.32 11.40
CA LYS A 174 -12.81 -19.14 12.73
C LYS A 174 -13.16 -17.79 13.35
N ALA A 175 -13.11 -16.70 12.58
CA ALA A 175 -13.47 -15.37 13.06
C ALA A 175 -14.97 -15.28 13.43
N VAL A 176 -15.84 -15.86 12.62
CA VAL A 176 -17.30 -15.96 12.91
C VAL A 176 -17.53 -16.73 14.20
N ASN A 177 -16.93 -17.92 14.36
CA ASN A 177 -17.10 -18.76 15.55
C ASN A 177 -16.58 -18.07 16.83
N LEU A 178 -15.54 -17.23 16.71
CA LEU A 178 -15.02 -16.48 17.85
C LEU A 178 -15.83 -15.20 18.15
N GLY A 179 -16.76 -14.82 17.27
CA GLY A 179 -17.57 -13.60 17.40
C GLY A 179 -16.75 -12.29 17.41
N LYS A 180 -15.49 -12.35 16.98
CA LYS A 180 -14.60 -11.19 16.99
C LYS A 180 -13.56 -11.24 15.89
N LYS A 181 -13.22 -10.06 15.37
CA LYS A 181 -12.16 -9.84 14.42
C LYS A 181 -10.79 -10.03 15.09
N PRO A 182 -9.85 -10.78 14.47
CA PRO A 182 -8.48 -10.84 14.96
C PRO A 182 -7.81 -9.47 14.82
N VAL A 183 -7.19 -9.00 15.90
CA VAL A 183 -6.48 -7.71 15.98
C VAL A 183 -5.13 -7.89 16.69
N PRO A 184 -4.18 -6.95 16.51
CA PRO A 184 -2.91 -6.98 17.25
C PRO A 184 -3.12 -7.03 18.76
N GLN A 185 -2.37 -7.93 19.41
CA GLN A 185 -2.40 -8.13 20.85
C GLN A 185 -1.41 -7.21 21.56
N TYR A 186 -1.69 -6.87 22.81
CA TYR A 186 -0.83 -6.06 23.67
C TYR A 186 -0.31 -6.87 24.87
N HIS A 187 1.01 -6.86 25.05
CA HIS A 187 1.71 -7.54 26.13
C HIS A 187 2.34 -6.49 27.07
N GLY A 188 1.58 -6.01 28.03
CA GLY A 188 1.95 -4.90 28.92
C GLY A 188 3.29 -5.10 29.66
N ARG A 189 3.65 -6.36 30.02
CA ARG A 189 4.93 -6.67 30.68
C ARG A 189 6.17 -6.37 29.81
N LYS A 190 6.02 -6.32 28.49
CA LYS A 190 7.09 -5.99 27.53
C LYS A 190 7.10 -4.51 27.15
N CYS A 191 6.07 -3.75 27.53
CA CYS A 191 5.88 -2.38 27.09
C CYS A 191 6.74 -1.39 27.89
N THR A 192 7.51 -0.58 27.18
CA THR A 192 8.29 0.54 27.75
C THR A 192 7.54 1.87 27.73
N ARG A 193 6.28 1.89 27.30
CA ARG A 193 5.45 3.10 27.15
C ARG A 193 6.08 4.19 26.28
N CYS A 194 6.77 3.79 25.21
CA CYS A 194 7.45 4.70 24.27
C CYS A 194 6.51 5.40 23.26
N GLU A 195 5.20 5.16 23.32
CA GLU A 195 4.15 5.76 22.48
C GLU A 195 4.28 5.50 20.96
N ALA A 196 5.31 4.78 20.51
CA ALA A 196 5.53 4.52 19.08
C ALA A 196 4.32 3.87 18.38
N CYS A 197 3.62 2.95 19.05
CA CYS A 197 2.44 2.29 18.50
C CYS A 197 1.20 3.21 18.44
N VAL A 198 1.08 4.15 19.37
CA VAL A 198 0.01 5.17 19.38
C VAL A 198 0.23 6.10 18.20
N ALA A 199 1.43 6.68 18.08
CA ALA A 199 1.79 7.60 16.99
C ALA A 199 1.70 6.94 15.59
N ALA A 200 2.02 5.64 15.47
CA ALA A 200 1.97 4.92 14.21
C ALA A 200 0.56 4.49 13.78
N CYS A 201 -0.43 4.57 14.67
CA CYS A 201 -1.78 4.10 14.34
C CYS A 201 -2.52 5.09 13.44
N PRO A 202 -2.74 4.78 12.13
CA PRO A 202 -3.37 5.73 11.22
C PRO A 202 -4.84 5.98 11.52
N MET A 203 -5.45 5.12 12.35
CA MET A 203 -6.85 5.20 12.74
C MET A 203 -7.05 5.77 14.16
N GLY A 204 -5.96 6.08 14.88
CA GLY A 204 -6.04 6.46 16.30
C GLY A 204 -6.78 5.41 17.14
N ALA A 205 -6.61 4.13 16.80
CA ALA A 205 -7.29 3.03 17.48
C ALA A 205 -6.59 2.56 18.77
N ILE A 206 -5.48 3.19 19.15
CA ILE A 206 -4.72 2.85 20.36
C ILE A 206 -4.77 4.04 21.29
N GLY A 207 -5.33 3.84 22.49
CA GLY A 207 -5.44 4.87 23.53
C GLY A 207 -4.12 5.08 24.30
N GLU A 208 -4.08 6.09 25.17
CA GLU A 208 -2.94 6.41 26.04
C GLU A 208 -2.62 5.28 27.04
N ASP A 209 -3.63 4.50 27.40
CA ASP A 209 -3.47 3.28 28.22
C ASP A 209 -2.95 2.09 27.42
N HIS A 210 -2.65 2.28 26.11
CA HIS A 210 -2.22 1.27 25.17
C HIS A 210 -3.28 0.19 24.86
N THR A 211 -4.54 0.36 25.27
CA THR A 211 -5.64 -0.49 24.82
C THR A 211 -5.92 -0.24 23.34
N LEU A 212 -6.42 -1.27 22.66
CA LEU A 212 -6.76 -1.19 21.24
C LEU A 212 -8.26 -1.29 21.03
N ASP A 213 -8.85 -0.26 20.44
CA ASP A 213 -10.23 -0.29 19.96
C ASP A 213 -10.31 -1.12 18.66
N SER A 214 -10.85 -2.33 18.79
CA SER A 214 -10.99 -3.27 17.67
C SER A 214 -11.95 -2.80 16.59
N SER A 215 -12.91 -1.91 16.91
CA SER A 215 -13.85 -1.36 15.94
C SER A 215 -13.18 -0.41 14.94
N ARG A 216 -12.21 0.37 15.42
CA ARG A 216 -11.41 1.32 14.61
C ARG A 216 -10.21 0.66 13.94
N CYS A 217 -9.73 -0.48 14.44
CA CYS A 217 -8.54 -1.13 13.94
C CYS A 217 -8.74 -1.71 12.53
N ILE A 218 -7.91 -1.34 11.57
CA ILE A 218 -7.92 -1.87 10.20
C ILE A 218 -6.92 -3.02 9.99
N VAL A 219 -6.30 -3.53 11.05
CA VAL A 219 -5.32 -4.63 11.03
C VAL A 219 -4.13 -4.37 10.10
N CYS A 220 -3.69 -3.13 9.99
CA CYS A 220 -2.53 -2.74 9.17
C CYS A 220 -1.19 -3.14 9.77
N CYS A 221 -1.15 -3.57 11.02
CA CYS A 221 0.04 -4.00 11.77
C CYS A 221 1.16 -2.93 11.91
N ALA A 222 0.88 -1.64 11.65
CA ALA A 222 1.86 -0.57 11.86
C ALA A 222 2.38 -0.57 13.30
N CYS A 223 1.49 -0.72 14.28
CA CYS A 223 1.84 -0.79 15.70
C CYS A 223 2.72 -2.00 16.06
N VAL A 224 2.61 -3.10 15.32
CA VAL A 224 3.46 -4.29 15.48
C VAL A 224 4.85 -4.02 14.93
N LYS A 225 4.93 -3.45 13.72
CA LYS A 225 6.19 -3.17 13.01
C LYS A 225 7.06 -2.12 13.71
N VAL A 226 6.46 -1.16 14.43
CA VAL A 226 7.22 -0.10 15.11
C VAL A 226 7.55 -0.41 16.56
N CYS A 227 7.01 -1.49 17.15
CA CYS A 227 7.21 -1.79 18.54
C CYS A 227 8.64 -2.35 18.82
N PRO A 228 9.54 -1.60 19.50
CA PRO A 228 10.93 -2.01 19.65
C PRO A 228 11.11 -3.21 20.58
N THR A 229 10.15 -3.47 21.45
CA THR A 229 10.23 -4.55 22.46
C THR A 229 9.35 -5.76 22.13
N GLY A 230 8.64 -5.73 20.99
CA GLY A 230 7.67 -6.76 20.65
C GLY A 230 6.47 -6.83 21.62
N ALA A 231 6.14 -5.73 22.29
CA ALA A 231 4.96 -5.64 23.16
C ALA A 231 3.64 -5.64 22.34
N ARG A 232 3.73 -5.39 21.02
CA ARG A 232 2.62 -5.57 20.06
C ARG A 232 2.93 -6.76 19.18
N THR A 233 2.01 -7.73 19.10
CA THR A 233 2.14 -8.90 18.22
C THR A 233 0.87 -9.11 17.44
N PHE A 234 1.00 -9.72 16.27
CA PHE A 234 -0.15 -10.15 15.47
C PHE A 234 0.21 -11.44 14.71
N HIS A 235 -0.55 -12.48 14.95
CA HIS A 235 -0.44 -13.74 14.23
C HIS A 235 -1.61 -13.84 13.25
N SER A 236 -1.37 -13.46 12.01
CA SER A 236 -2.39 -13.55 10.98
C SER A 236 -2.68 -15.02 10.63
N PRO A 237 -3.95 -15.44 10.59
CA PRO A 237 -4.30 -16.78 10.12
C PRO A 237 -3.98 -17.00 8.63
N LEU A 238 -3.70 -15.91 7.89
CA LEU A 238 -3.38 -15.95 6.46
C LEU A 238 -1.87 -15.85 6.16
N ALA A 239 -1.02 -15.53 7.16
CA ALA A 239 0.40 -15.29 6.91
C ALA A 239 1.08 -16.51 6.27
N LYS A 240 0.87 -17.70 6.83
CA LYS A 240 1.42 -18.95 6.30
C LYS A 240 0.95 -19.23 4.87
N ALA A 241 -0.35 -19.12 4.62
CA ALA A 241 -0.90 -19.34 3.28
C ALA A 241 -0.37 -18.34 2.24
N LEU A 242 -0.15 -17.07 2.62
CA LEU A 242 0.47 -16.08 1.75
C LEU A 242 1.92 -16.45 1.43
N ALA A 243 2.72 -16.82 2.43
CA ALA A 243 4.11 -17.17 2.25
C ALA A 243 4.29 -18.43 1.40
N GLU A 244 3.49 -19.47 1.63
CA GLU A 244 3.58 -20.76 0.94
C GLU A 244 3.06 -20.71 -0.51
N ASN A 245 1.95 -20.00 -0.75
CA ASN A 245 1.37 -19.94 -2.09
C ASN A 245 1.98 -18.85 -2.98
N PHE A 246 2.64 -17.83 -2.42
CA PHE A 246 3.20 -16.71 -3.18
C PHE A 246 4.66 -16.42 -2.79
N PRO A 247 5.57 -17.42 -2.80
CA PRO A 247 6.96 -17.24 -2.38
C PRO A 247 7.81 -16.52 -3.43
N GLN A 248 7.40 -16.54 -4.69
CA GLN A 248 8.20 -16.03 -5.81
C GLN A 248 8.34 -14.52 -5.74
N ARG A 249 9.55 -14.00 -5.99
CA ARG A 249 9.76 -12.57 -6.18
C ARG A 249 9.02 -12.10 -7.43
N LYS A 250 8.03 -11.25 -7.28
CA LYS A 250 7.34 -10.62 -8.41
C LYS A 250 8.03 -9.33 -8.85
N ALA A 251 7.98 -9.06 -10.16
CA ALA A 251 8.38 -7.78 -10.72
C ALA A 251 7.38 -6.68 -10.38
N ASN A 252 7.85 -5.45 -10.30
CA ASN A 252 6.98 -4.29 -10.31
C ASN A 252 6.44 -4.07 -11.73
N ARG A 253 5.34 -3.34 -11.86
CA ARG A 253 4.68 -3.10 -13.15
C ARG A 253 4.29 -1.65 -13.28
N CYS A 254 4.40 -1.08 -14.49
CA CYS A 254 3.95 0.27 -14.78
C CYS A 254 3.45 0.41 -16.21
N ILE A 255 2.61 1.42 -16.42
CA ILE A 255 2.18 1.96 -17.72
C ILE A 255 2.19 3.49 -17.66
N PHE A 256 2.53 4.16 -18.74
CA PHE A 256 2.51 5.63 -18.86
C PHE A 256 2.47 6.10 -20.31
#